data_701806fb01918195453735a392db6314
#
_entry.id   701806fb01918195453735a392db6314
#
_cell.length_a   1.000
_cell.length_b   1.000
_cell.length_c   1.000
_cell.angle_alpha   90.00
_cell.angle_beta   90.00
_cell.angle_gamma   90.00
#
_symmetry.space_group_name_H-M   'P 1'
#
loop_
_entity.id
_entity.type
_entity.pdbx_description
1 polymer ?
#
loop_
_entity_poly.entity_id
_entity_poly.type
_entity_poly.pdbx_seq_one_letter_code
_entity_poly.pdbx_strand_id
1 'polypeptide(L)'
;MAKQENRNTLSTSVLVRRFLPYFRKYRKTMAFDLCCAALTTVCELVLPLIVRTITTRATYDVASLTVPFVLMMGGVYMLLRIIDAAANYYMQSIGHIMGSQLETDMRHDIFHHLQELSFGYYSDTKVGQIMARITSDLFEITEFAHHCPEEFLIAGVKILVSFIILCTMNIPMTLMMFAVLPFMLYFAKRFNTKMRQIFKERNKQVGEINAQVEDSLLGIRVVKSFANEEIEEKKFADGNAKFLDLKAQSYRVMAQFGTSNRIFDGLMYIVIVVGGALFIKAGRLSAADFMAYLLYANVLLNSIRRIVEFTEQFQRGMTGIDRFLEIMDAPAEIVDAPDAKVLTDVRGEVAFDHVSFHYQDDDAECIHNLNMTVRPGQSIALVGPSGAGKTTLCNLIPRFYDVTGGCIRIDGQDIRTLTQKSLREAIGMVQQEVYLFAGSVLENIAYGKPGASRAEVEEAAKLAGAHEFISALPHGYDTYVGERGVRLSGGQKQRISIARVFLKNPPILILDEATSALDNESEHIVQQSLEKLAKGRTVFTIAHRLTTIKGADCIWVLTEKGVEEQGSHAELIAKGGLYAHLFAMYTSDR
;
A
#
# COMPACT_ATOMS: atom_id res chain seq x y z
N MET A 1 -17.78 2.41 6.44
CA MET A 1 -17.26 1.14 7.02
C MET A 1 -18.07 -0.12 6.67
N ALA A 2 -19.28 -0.06 6.16
CA ALA A 2 -20.14 -1.23 5.91
C ALA A 2 -19.95 -1.93 4.54
N LYS A 3 -19.30 -1.32 3.56
CA LYS A 3 -19.13 -1.91 2.21
C LYS A 3 -17.91 -2.83 2.03
N GLN A 4 -16.94 -2.82 2.96
CA GLN A 4 -15.73 -3.66 2.88
C GLN A 4 -15.90 -5.11 3.35
N GLU A 5 -16.98 -5.45 4.07
CA GLU A 5 -17.17 -6.80 4.64
C GLU A 5 -17.78 -7.84 3.68
N ASN A 6 -18.22 -7.47 2.49
CA ASN A 6 -19.00 -8.38 1.62
C ASN A 6 -18.32 -8.73 0.28
N ARG A 7 -17.00 -8.54 0.12
CA ARG A 7 -16.29 -9.18 -0.99
C ARG A 7 -16.12 -10.66 -0.68
N ASN A 8 -16.77 -11.54 -1.44
CA ASN A 8 -16.41 -12.95 -1.48
C ASN A 8 -14.90 -13.04 -1.73
N THR A 9 -14.12 -13.42 -0.72
CA THR A 9 -12.68 -13.65 -0.88
C THR A 9 -12.48 -14.56 -2.09
N LEU A 10 -11.67 -14.11 -3.04
CA LEU A 10 -11.40 -14.86 -4.26
C LEU A 10 -10.84 -16.24 -3.88
N SER A 11 -11.23 -17.29 -4.59
CA SER A 11 -10.69 -18.62 -4.33
C SER A 11 -9.17 -18.62 -4.57
N THR A 12 -8.43 -19.39 -3.79
CA THR A 12 -6.97 -19.53 -3.91
C THR A 12 -6.50 -19.81 -5.34
N SER A 13 -7.26 -20.59 -6.10
CA SER A 13 -6.94 -20.92 -7.49
C SER A 13 -7.06 -19.70 -8.42
N VAL A 14 -8.00 -18.80 -8.16
CA VAL A 14 -8.17 -17.56 -8.93
C VAL A 14 -7.03 -16.59 -8.60
N LEU A 15 -6.70 -16.43 -7.32
CA LEU A 15 -5.59 -15.59 -6.87
C LEU A 15 -4.27 -16.02 -7.51
N VAL A 16 -3.94 -17.31 -7.44
CA VAL A 16 -2.71 -17.85 -8.05
C VAL A 16 -2.71 -17.64 -9.57
N ARG A 17 -3.82 -17.92 -10.24
CA ARG A 17 -3.92 -17.74 -11.71
C ARG A 17 -3.70 -16.28 -12.13
N ARG A 18 -4.20 -15.33 -11.35
CA ARG A 18 -4.04 -13.89 -11.64
C ARG A 18 -2.63 -13.38 -11.30
N PHE A 19 -1.98 -13.99 -10.33
CA PHE A 19 -0.62 -13.68 -9.94
C PHE A 19 0.44 -14.29 -10.88
N LEU A 20 0.17 -15.45 -11.45
CA LEU A 20 1.10 -16.21 -12.29
C LEU A 20 1.75 -15.42 -13.45
N PRO A 21 1.07 -14.45 -14.11
CA PRO A 21 1.68 -13.64 -15.17
C PRO A 21 2.95 -12.88 -14.73
N TYR A 22 3.07 -12.48 -13.48
CA TYR A 22 4.26 -11.81 -12.96
C TYR A 22 5.51 -12.70 -13.04
N PHE A 23 5.37 -14.03 -12.94
CA PHE A 23 6.48 -14.98 -13.13
C PHE A 23 6.93 -15.16 -14.57
N ARG A 24 6.12 -14.74 -15.54
CA ARG A 24 6.43 -15.01 -16.96
C ARG A 24 7.79 -14.46 -17.39
N LYS A 25 8.17 -13.31 -16.84
CA LYS A 25 9.47 -12.66 -17.06
C LYS A 25 10.62 -13.48 -16.47
N TYR A 26 10.39 -14.11 -15.32
CA TYR A 26 11.39 -14.80 -14.50
C TYR A 26 11.37 -16.32 -14.62
N ARG A 27 10.57 -16.89 -15.53
CA ARG A 27 10.34 -18.35 -15.66
C ARG A 27 11.61 -19.20 -15.78
N LYS A 28 12.68 -18.68 -16.42
CA LYS A 28 13.95 -19.42 -16.57
C LYS A 28 14.72 -19.48 -15.25
N THR A 29 14.79 -18.35 -14.54
CA THR A 29 15.43 -18.25 -13.23
C THR A 29 14.73 -19.14 -12.22
N MET A 30 13.38 -19.09 -12.17
CA MET A 30 12.55 -19.93 -11.30
C MET A 30 12.71 -21.42 -11.62
N ALA A 31 12.74 -21.81 -12.90
CA ALA A 31 12.95 -23.19 -13.29
C ALA A 31 14.32 -23.71 -12.85
N PHE A 32 15.37 -22.89 -13.01
CA PHE A 32 16.71 -23.27 -12.57
C PHE A 32 16.83 -23.31 -11.05
N ASP A 33 16.17 -22.42 -10.34
CA ASP A 33 16.06 -22.40 -8.88
C ASP A 33 15.44 -23.69 -8.35
N LEU A 34 14.30 -24.11 -8.92
CA LEU A 34 13.66 -25.39 -8.59
C LEU A 34 14.53 -26.61 -8.95
N CYS A 35 15.34 -26.52 -10.03
CA CYS A 35 16.33 -27.55 -10.33
C CYS A 35 17.44 -27.62 -9.28
N CYS A 36 17.92 -26.48 -8.80
CA CYS A 36 18.89 -26.42 -7.70
C CYS A 36 18.28 -26.99 -6.41
N ALA A 37 17.03 -26.67 -6.09
CA ALA A 37 16.29 -27.22 -4.95
C ALA A 37 16.14 -28.77 -5.03
N ALA A 38 15.86 -29.31 -6.22
CA ALA A 38 15.85 -30.74 -6.43
C ALA A 38 17.25 -31.35 -6.27
N LEU A 39 18.29 -30.68 -6.75
CA LEU A 39 19.67 -31.15 -6.67
C LEU A 39 20.20 -31.18 -5.22
N THR A 40 19.98 -30.12 -4.43
CA THR A 40 20.32 -30.12 -2.99
C THR A 40 19.59 -31.25 -2.26
N THR A 41 18.32 -31.49 -2.59
CA THR A 41 17.54 -32.58 -2.04
C THR A 41 18.17 -33.96 -2.34
N VAL A 42 18.60 -34.19 -3.57
CA VAL A 42 19.29 -35.45 -3.94
C VAL A 42 20.61 -35.59 -3.17
N CYS A 43 21.40 -34.52 -3.07
CA CYS A 43 22.67 -34.55 -2.33
C CYS A 43 22.47 -34.93 -0.85
N GLU A 44 21.43 -34.40 -0.19
CA GLU A 44 21.12 -34.74 1.20
C GLU A 44 20.63 -36.19 1.37
N LEU A 45 19.86 -36.71 0.41
CA LEU A 45 19.33 -38.08 0.47
C LEU A 45 20.38 -39.17 0.22
N VAL A 46 21.49 -38.84 -0.43
CA VAL A 46 22.59 -39.80 -0.70
C VAL A 46 23.45 -40.04 0.56
N LEU A 47 23.59 -39.06 1.46
CA LEU A 47 24.41 -39.23 2.68
C LEU A 47 24.07 -40.49 3.52
N PRO A 48 22.79 -40.76 3.86
CA PRO A 48 22.43 -41.96 4.59
C PRO A 48 22.84 -43.27 3.84
N LEU A 49 22.81 -43.26 2.50
CA LEU A 49 23.22 -44.39 1.68
C LEU A 49 24.74 -44.62 1.72
N ILE A 50 25.54 -43.58 1.73
CA ILE A 50 27.00 -43.66 1.90
C ILE A 50 27.32 -44.29 3.26
N VAL A 51 26.70 -43.80 4.34
CA VAL A 51 26.89 -44.32 5.68
C VAL A 51 26.46 -45.80 5.75
N ARG A 52 25.31 -46.15 5.19
CA ARG A 52 24.83 -47.52 5.06
C ARG A 52 25.86 -48.42 4.37
N THR A 53 26.40 -47.98 3.23
CA THR A 53 27.36 -48.75 2.43
C THR A 53 28.66 -48.99 3.20
N ILE A 54 29.19 -48.01 3.88
CA ILE A 54 30.40 -48.14 4.72
C ILE A 54 30.11 -49.10 5.90
N THR A 55 28.97 -48.93 6.60
CA THR A 55 28.60 -49.75 7.73
C THR A 55 28.36 -51.21 7.33
N THR A 56 27.76 -51.46 6.15
CA THR A 56 27.56 -52.82 5.63
C THR A 56 28.90 -53.53 5.45
N ARG A 57 29.88 -52.88 4.80
CA ARG A 57 31.22 -53.46 4.64
C ARG A 57 31.94 -53.65 5.98
N ALA A 58 31.86 -52.68 6.87
CA ALA A 58 32.44 -52.78 8.19
C ALA A 58 31.89 -53.95 9.04
N THR A 59 30.62 -54.32 8.82
CA THR A 59 29.97 -55.38 9.60
C THR A 59 30.12 -56.77 9.00
N TYR A 60 30.05 -56.89 7.65
CA TYR A 60 29.94 -58.19 6.98
C TYR A 60 31.18 -58.56 6.15
N ASP A 61 32.03 -57.59 5.73
CA ASP A 61 33.18 -57.82 4.89
C ASP A 61 34.25 -56.76 5.16
N VAL A 62 34.86 -56.82 6.34
CA VAL A 62 35.92 -55.86 6.77
C VAL A 62 37.09 -55.83 5.81
N ALA A 63 37.39 -56.93 5.15
CA ALA A 63 38.48 -57.01 4.17
C ALA A 63 38.24 -56.09 2.93
N SER A 64 36.97 -55.88 2.57
CA SER A 64 36.60 -54.98 1.48
C SER A 64 36.57 -53.50 1.89
N LEU A 65 36.64 -53.20 3.19
CA LEU A 65 36.72 -51.83 3.72
C LEU A 65 38.17 -51.33 3.62
N THR A 66 38.64 -51.21 2.41
CA THR A 66 40.01 -50.72 2.15
C THR A 66 40.11 -49.21 2.30
N VAL A 67 41.32 -48.71 2.63
CA VAL A 67 41.57 -47.26 2.72
C VAL A 67 41.19 -46.52 1.42
N PRO A 68 41.52 -47.04 0.20
CA PRO A 68 41.08 -46.40 -1.04
C PRO A 68 39.55 -46.30 -1.16
N PHE A 69 38.81 -47.33 -0.74
CA PHE A 69 37.34 -47.32 -0.76
C PHE A 69 36.77 -46.24 0.20
N VAL A 70 37.29 -46.13 1.41
CA VAL A 70 36.87 -45.12 2.36
C VAL A 70 37.15 -43.73 1.86
N LEU A 71 38.33 -43.51 1.30
CA LEU A 71 38.71 -42.23 0.67
C LEU A 71 37.87 -41.90 -0.55
N MET A 72 37.51 -42.91 -1.36
CA MET A 72 36.59 -42.75 -2.51
C MET A 72 35.19 -42.33 -2.02
N MET A 73 34.62 -42.97 -0.99
CA MET A 73 33.34 -42.60 -0.43
C MET A 73 33.37 -41.17 0.18
N GLY A 74 34.46 -40.84 0.88
CA GLY A 74 34.71 -39.48 1.38
C GLY A 74 34.79 -38.45 0.26
N GLY A 75 35.46 -38.79 -0.85
CA GLY A 75 35.56 -37.95 -2.05
C GLY A 75 34.19 -37.72 -2.71
N VAL A 76 33.37 -38.78 -2.82
CA VAL A 76 32.00 -38.67 -3.34
C VAL A 76 31.17 -37.77 -2.45
N TYR A 77 31.25 -37.96 -1.12
CA TYR A 77 30.53 -37.09 -0.17
C TYR A 77 30.99 -35.63 -0.29
N MET A 78 32.29 -35.38 -0.36
CA MET A 78 32.82 -34.02 -0.52
C MET A 78 32.33 -33.37 -1.82
N LEU A 79 32.32 -34.11 -2.91
CA LEU A 79 31.79 -33.62 -4.21
C LEU A 79 30.31 -33.26 -4.12
N LEU A 80 29.49 -34.12 -3.49
CA LEU A 80 28.08 -33.85 -3.28
C LEU A 80 27.87 -32.60 -2.40
N ARG A 81 28.70 -32.39 -1.38
CA ARG A 81 28.62 -31.18 -0.52
C ARG A 81 29.04 -29.92 -1.27
N ILE A 82 30.00 -29.99 -2.18
CA ILE A 82 30.36 -28.86 -3.05
C ILE A 82 29.22 -28.50 -4.00
N ILE A 83 28.59 -29.51 -4.61
CA ILE A 83 27.44 -29.34 -5.49
C ILE A 83 26.25 -28.73 -4.70
N ASP A 84 25.96 -29.28 -3.54
CA ASP A 84 24.92 -28.79 -2.63
C ASP A 84 25.16 -27.32 -2.24
N ALA A 85 26.38 -26.99 -1.83
CA ALA A 85 26.75 -25.62 -1.48
C ALA A 85 26.62 -24.65 -2.67
N ALA A 86 27.02 -25.07 -3.87
CA ALA A 86 26.90 -24.24 -5.08
C ALA A 86 25.41 -24.03 -5.47
N ALA A 87 24.59 -25.08 -5.42
CA ALA A 87 23.16 -25.00 -5.68
C ALA A 87 22.45 -24.12 -4.64
N ASN A 88 22.77 -24.32 -3.35
CA ASN A 88 22.23 -23.49 -2.27
C ASN A 88 22.64 -22.02 -2.39
N TYR A 89 23.88 -21.75 -2.80
CA TYR A 89 24.33 -20.38 -3.09
C TYR A 89 23.48 -19.72 -4.18
N TYR A 90 23.16 -20.46 -5.25
CA TYR A 90 22.28 -19.95 -6.31
C TYR A 90 20.90 -19.62 -5.78
N MET A 91 20.28 -20.52 -5.03
CA MET A 91 18.96 -20.33 -4.43
C MET A 91 18.94 -19.12 -3.49
N GLN A 92 19.92 -19.03 -2.56
CA GLN A 92 20.01 -17.93 -1.60
C GLN A 92 20.38 -16.57 -2.23
N SER A 93 21.07 -16.55 -3.37
CA SER A 93 21.47 -15.32 -4.05
C SER A 93 20.53 -14.97 -5.19
N ILE A 94 20.52 -15.77 -6.25
CA ILE A 94 19.79 -15.44 -7.50
C ILE A 94 18.28 -15.60 -7.31
N GLY A 95 17.85 -16.62 -6.53
CA GLY A 95 16.45 -16.81 -6.18
C GLY A 95 15.88 -15.59 -5.43
N HIS A 96 16.56 -15.11 -4.38
CA HIS A 96 16.13 -13.92 -3.63
C HIS A 96 16.20 -12.63 -4.45
N ILE A 97 17.22 -12.48 -5.34
CA ILE A 97 17.28 -11.35 -6.27
C ILE A 97 16.08 -11.38 -7.22
N MET A 98 15.68 -12.55 -7.71
CA MET A 98 14.48 -12.72 -8.53
C MET A 98 13.22 -12.29 -7.75
N GLY A 99 13.07 -12.69 -6.49
CA GLY A 99 11.99 -12.24 -5.61
C GLY A 99 11.95 -10.71 -5.48
N SER A 100 13.10 -10.09 -5.23
CA SER A 100 13.22 -8.63 -5.12
C SER A 100 12.89 -7.90 -6.44
N GLN A 101 13.24 -8.47 -7.58
CA GLN A 101 12.88 -7.93 -8.89
C GLN A 101 11.37 -8.03 -9.14
N LEU A 102 10.74 -9.14 -8.76
CA LEU A 102 9.30 -9.33 -8.82
C LEU A 102 8.56 -8.29 -7.95
N GLU A 103 9.05 -8.07 -6.73
CA GLU A 103 8.54 -7.04 -5.82
C GLU A 103 8.64 -5.64 -6.45
N THR A 104 9.77 -5.35 -7.08
CA THR A 104 9.99 -4.06 -7.74
C THR A 104 9.02 -3.84 -8.91
N ASP A 105 8.81 -4.87 -9.76
CA ASP A 105 7.85 -4.81 -10.86
C ASP A 105 6.41 -4.59 -10.31
N MET A 106 6.00 -5.33 -9.28
CA MET A 106 4.68 -5.17 -8.65
C MET A 106 4.51 -3.80 -7.99
N ARG A 107 5.56 -3.29 -7.32
CA ARG A 107 5.54 -1.95 -6.71
C ARG A 107 5.41 -0.85 -7.76
N HIS A 108 6.06 -1.02 -8.91
CA HIS A 108 5.91 -0.12 -10.04
C HIS A 108 4.47 -0.10 -10.56
N ASP A 109 3.90 -1.28 -10.81
CA ASP A 109 2.55 -1.41 -11.36
C ASP A 109 1.49 -0.83 -10.42
N ILE A 110 1.57 -1.13 -9.12
CA ILE A 110 0.62 -0.59 -8.13
C ILE A 110 0.76 0.93 -8.01
N PHE A 111 1.99 1.46 -8.01
CA PHE A 111 2.21 2.90 -7.94
C PHE A 111 1.70 3.62 -9.19
N HIS A 112 1.92 3.03 -10.37
CA HIS A 112 1.38 3.53 -11.63
C HIS A 112 -0.15 3.57 -11.59
N HIS A 113 -0.78 2.46 -11.22
CA HIS A 113 -2.24 2.37 -11.13
C HIS A 113 -2.82 3.36 -10.11
N LEU A 114 -2.17 3.55 -8.96
CA LEU A 114 -2.56 4.57 -7.99
C LEU A 114 -2.55 5.98 -8.58
N GLN A 115 -1.67 6.32 -9.53
CA GLN A 115 -1.68 7.64 -10.18
C GLN A 115 -2.87 7.81 -11.16
N GLU A 116 -3.49 6.71 -11.60
CA GLU A 116 -4.64 6.71 -12.51
C GLU A 116 -5.98 6.75 -11.76
N LEU A 117 -6.00 6.39 -10.47
CA LEU A 117 -7.22 6.36 -9.68
C LEU A 117 -7.80 7.76 -9.44
N SER A 118 -9.14 7.83 -9.37
CA SER A 118 -9.88 9.06 -9.16
C SER A 118 -9.71 9.62 -7.75
N PHE A 119 -10.04 10.90 -7.59
CA PHE A 119 -9.98 11.57 -6.28
C PHE A 119 -10.92 10.92 -5.25
N GLY A 120 -12.06 10.35 -5.68
CA GLY A 120 -12.99 9.62 -4.83
C GLY A 120 -12.34 8.43 -4.10
N TYR A 121 -11.49 7.66 -4.78
CA TYR A 121 -10.78 6.55 -4.15
C TYR A 121 -9.94 6.97 -2.93
N TYR A 122 -9.28 8.13 -3.02
CA TYR A 122 -8.43 8.66 -1.93
C TYR A 122 -9.22 9.26 -0.78
N SER A 123 -10.46 9.70 -1.03
CA SER A 123 -11.37 10.16 0.04
C SER A 123 -11.82 9.00 0.93
N ASP A 124 -12.00 7.81 0.36
CA ASP A 124 -12.52 6.64 1.07
C ASP A 124 -11.42 5.74 1.63
N THR A 125 -10.19 5.84 1.10
CA THR A 125 -9.09 4.94 1.46
C THR A 125 -8.01 5.65 2.28
N LYS A 126 -7.68 5.12 3.44
CA LYS A 126 -6.62 5.68 4.28
C LYS A 126 -5.24 5.45 3.64
N VAL A 127 -4.46 6.52 3.48
CA VAL A 127 -3.09 6.48 2.92
C VAL A 127 -2.21 5.45 3.63
N GLY A 128 -2.32 5.31 4.96
CA GLY A 128 -1.57 4.30 5.73
C GLY A 128 -1.87 2.85 5.32
N GLN A 129 -3.10 2.56 4.87
CA GLN A 129 -3.44 1.23 4.32
C GLN A 129 -2.77 1.00 2.97
N ILE A 130 -2.78 2.00 2.09
CA ILE A 130 -2.09 1.94 0.79
C ILE A 130 -0.59 1.71 1.01
N MET A 131 0.03 2.45 1.94
CA MET A 131 1.45 2.29 2.28
C MET A 131 1.79 0.88 2.76
N ALA A 132 0.96 0.29 3.64
CA ALA A 132 1.15 -1.09 4.11
C ALA A 132 1.07 -2.10 2.94
N ARG A 133 0.19 -1.87 1.97
CA ARG A 133 0.03 -2.74 0.79
C ARG A 133 1.23 -2.66 -0.16
N ILE A 134 1.81 -1.46 -0.34
CA ILE A 134 2.99 -1.25 -1.21
C ILE A 134 4.29 -1.78 -0.57
N THR A 135 4.33 -1.89 0.75
CA THR A 135 5.52 -2.33 1.49
C THR A 135 5.37 -3.76 2.02
N SER A 136 4.65 -3.92 3.13
CA SER A 136 4.58 -5.19 3.86
C SER A 136 3.87 -6.30 3.09
N ASP A 137 2.75 -5.99 2.41
CA ASP A 137 2.01 -7.02 1.68
C ASP A 137 2.79 -7.49 0.45
N LEU A 138 3.50 -6.60 -0.28
CA LEU A 138 4.37 -7.01 -1.39
C LEU A 138 5.52 -7.89 -0.93
N PHE A 139 6.15 -7.59 0.20
CA PHE A 139 7.18 -8.44 0.79
C PHE A 139 6.63 -9.85 1.10
N GLU A 140 5.47 -9.96 1.75
CA GLU A 140 4.87 -11.27 2.05
C GLU A 140 4.50 -12.05 0.77
N ILE A 141 4.09 -11.35 -0.31
CA ILE A 141 3.82 -11.97 -1.61
C ILE A 141 5.09 -12.55 -2.20
N THR A 142 6.20 -11.81 -2.18
CA THR A 142 7.45 -12.25 -2.80
C THR A 142 8.13 -13.36 -2.02
N GLU A 143 8.09 -13.32 -0.71
CA GLU A 143 8.52 -14.42 0.16
C GLU A 143 7.73 -15.70 -0.10
N PHE A 144 6.39 -15.58 -0.22
CA PHE A 144 5.55 -16.70 -0.63
C PHE A 144 5.93 -17.23 -2.01
N ALA A 145 6.08 -16.32 -2.97
CA ALA A 145 6.26 -16.63 -4.38
C ALA A 145 7.57 -17.38 -4.66
N HIS A 146 8.62 -17.07 -3.91
CA HIS A 146 9.94 -17.69 -4.03
C HIS A 146 10.04 -18.94 -3.16
N HIS A 147 9.81 -18.84 -1.87
CA HIS A 147 10.08 -19.92 -0.94
C HIS A 147 9.04 -21.06 -0.94
N CYS A 148 7.74 -20.76 -1.07
CA CYS A 148 6.75 -21.81 -0.93
C CYS A 148 6.83 -22.90 -2.03
N PRO A 149 6.98 -22.59 -3.33
CA PRO A 149 7.15 -23.61 -4.36
C PRO A 149 8.40 -24.45 -4.15
N GLU A 150 9.51 -23.83 -3.77
CA GLU A 150 10.79 -24.45 -3.49
C GLU A 150 10.70 -25.44 -2.32
N GLU A 151 10.25 -24.98 -1.16
CA GLU A 151 10.20 -25.77 0.07
C GLU A 151 9.17 -26.91 0.00
N PHE A 152 8.03 -26.69 -0.66
CA PHE A 152 7.08 -27.77 -0.90
C PHE A 152 7.61 -28.83 -1.85
N LEU A 153 8.38 -28.43 -2.89
CA LEU A 153 9.08 -29.36 -3.77
C LEU A 153 10.12 -30.18 -3.00
N ILE A 154 11.01 -29.50 -2.25
CA ILE A 154 12.06 -30.13 -1.44
C ILE A 154 11.45 -31.12 -0.46
N ALA A 155 10.46 -30.71 0.34
CA ALA A 155 9.84 -31.56 1.33
C ALA A 155 9.10 -32.74 0.69
N GLY A 156 8.35 -32.49 -0.40
CA GLY A 156 7.66 -33.55 -1.14
C GLY A 156 8.60 -34.60 -1.71
N VAL A 157 9.69 -34.17 -2.34
CA VAL A 157 10.72 -35.08 -2.89
C VAL A 157 11.41 -35.85 -1.77
N LYS A 158 11.81 -35.18 -0.66
CA LYS A 158 12.45 -35.84 0.49
C LYS A 158 11.56 -36.94 1.09
N ILE A 159 10.29 -36.65 1.29
CA ILE A 159 9.34 -37.62 1.86
C ILE A 159 9.14 -38.80 0.91
N LEU A 160 8.87 -38.56 -0.38
CA LEU A 160 8.61 -39.58 -1.38
C LEU A 160 9.83 -40.48 -1.61
N VAL A 161 11.00 -39.89 -1.86
CA VAL A 161 12.23 -40.63 -2.16
C VAL A 161 12.72 -41.38 -0.92
N SER A 162 12.65 -40.78 0.27
CA SER A 162 12.97 -41.49 1.51
C SER A 162 12.05 -42.71 1.72
N PHE A 163 10.74 -42.58 1.45
CA PHE A 163 9.81 -43.71 1.52
C PHE A 163 10.23 -44.85 0.58
N ILE A 164 10.52 -44.51 -0.68
CA ILE A 164 10.96 -45.51 -1.69
C ILE A 164 12.25 -46.19 -1.25
N ILE A 165 13.27 -45.41 -0.85
CA ILE A 165 14.57 -45.98 -0.42
C ILE A 165 14.38 -46.89 0.80
N LEU A 166 13.66 -46.45 1.81
CA LEU A 166 13.44 -47.23 3.03
C LEU A 166 12.61 -48.53 2.76
N CYS A 167 11.66 -48.50 1.83
CA CYS A 167 10.94 -49.68 1.39
C CYS A 167 11.85 -50.74 0.73
N THR A 168 12.93 -50.32 0.07
CA THR A 168 13.93 -51.29 -0.48
C THR A 168 14.73 -51.98 0.61
N MET A 169 14.79 -51.43 1.83
CA MET A 169 15.50 -52.04 2.98
C MET A 169 14.58 -52.94 3.77
N ASN A 170 13.44 -52.44 4.26
CA ASN A 170 12.47 -53.22 5.02
C ASN A 170 11.07 -52.59 5.00
N ILE A 171 10.13 -53.16 4.25
CA ILE A 171 8.78 -52.62 4.10
C ILE A 171 8.02 -52.48 5.44
N PRO A 172 7.92 -53.52 6.30
CA PRO A 172 7.22 -53.41 7.57
C PRO A 172 7.77 -52.29 8.48
N MET A 173 9.08 -52.17 8.56
CA MET A 173 9.72 -51.11 9.36
C MET A 173 9.42 -49.72 8.82
N THR A 174 9.46 -49.57 7.49
CA THR A 174 9.10 -48.32 6.82
C THR A 174 7.65 -47.91 7.11
N LEU A 175 6.71 -48.89 6.99
CA LEU A 175 5.30 -48.59 7.27
C LEU A 175 5.07 -48.21 8.74
N MET A 176 5.75 -48.87 9.70
CA MET A 176 5.68 -48.46 11.11
C MET A 176 6.18 -47.04 11.34
N MET A 177 7.30 -46.66 10.72
CA MET A 177 7.85 -45.34 10.78
C MET A 177 6.90 -44.29 10.17
N PHE A 178 6.40 -44.57 8.97
CA PHE A 178 5.49 -43.64 8.27
C PHE A 178 4.10 -43.55 8.91
N ALA A 179 3.67 -44.55 9.67
CA ALA A 179 2.41 -44.51 10.42
C ALA A 179 2.38 -43.39 11.48
N VAL A 180 3.53 -42.91 11.96
CA VAL A 180 3.62 -41.81 12.92
C VAL A 180 3.27 -40.45 12.25
N LEU A 181 3.57 -40.31 10.95
CA LEU A 181 3.44 -39.04 10.25
C LEU A 181 2.01 -38.47 10.16
N PRO A 182 0.96 -39.26 9.85
CA PRO A 182 -0.42 -38.79 9.84
C PRO A 182 -0.87 -38.20 11.18
N PHE A 183 -0.47 -38.84 12.29
CA PHE A 183 -0.78 -38.30 13.62
C PHE A 183 -0.07 -36.99 13.88
N MET A 184 1.22 -36.91 13.54
CA MET A 184 1.99 -35.66 13.65
C MET A 184 1.33 -34.54 12.85
N LEU A 185 0.94 -34.77 11.60
CA LEU A 185 0.25 -33.81 10.74
C LEU A 185 -1.11 -33.38 11.30
N TYR A 186 -1.89 -34.32 11.85
CA TYR A 186 -3.17 -34.00 12.47
C TYR A 186 -3.02 -33.02 13.65
N PHE A 187 -2.11 -33.35 14.57
CA PHE A 187 -1.84 -32.46 15.73
C PHE A 187 -1.25 -31.12 15.31
N ALA A 188 -0.31 -31.12 14.34
CA ALA A 188 0.24 -29.89 13.79
C ALA A 188 -0.86 -28.99 13.22
N LYS A 189 -1.79 -29.53 12.42
CA LYS A 189 -2.94 -28.80 11.88
C LYS A 189 -3.83 -28.24 12.98
N ARG A 190 -4.15 -29.05 14.02
CA ARG A 190 -5.00 -28.62 15.15
C ARG A 190 -4.40 -27.45 15.93
N PHE A 191 -3.11 -27.53 16.27
CA PHE A 191 -2.43 -26.46 17.00
C PHE A 191 -2.25 -25.21 16.13
N ASN A 192 -1.91 -25.38 14.85
CA ASN A 192 -1.76 -24.27 13.92
C ASN A 192 -3.08 -23.47 13.78
N THR A 193 -4.23 -24.16 13.66
CA THR A 193 -5.54 -23.50 13.62
C THR A 193 -5.80 -22.67 14.89
N LYS A 194 -5.53 -23.24 16.08
CA LYS A 194 -5.69 -22.54 17.35
C LYS A 194 -4.75 -21.33 17.46
N MET A 195 -3.50 -21.50 17.06
CA MET A 195 -2.49 -20.45 17.07
C MET A 195 -2.91 -19.27 16.19
N ARG A 196 -3.46 -19.52 15.00
CA ARG A 196 -3.97 -18.49 14.09
C ARG A 196 -5.08 -17.64 14.70
N GLN A 197 -6.03 -18.26 15.38
CA GLN A 197 -7.11 -17.51 16.04
C GLN A 197 -6.54 -16.53 17.05
N ILE A 198 -5.65 -17.01 17.93
CA ILE A 198 -5.03 -16.16 18.95
C ILE A 198 -4.15 -15.07 18.32
N PHE A 199 -3.41 -15.39 17.27
CA PHE A 199 -2.59 -14.39 16.56
C PHE A 199 -3.44 -13.31 15.89
N LYS A 200 -4.60 -13.70 15.32
CA LYS A 200 -5.55 -12.74 14.74
C LYS A 200 -6.08 -11.78 15.81
N GLU A 201 -6.49 -12.30 16.97
CA GLU A 201 -6.97 -11.48 18.09
C GLU A 201 -5.87 -10.58 18.66
N ARG A 202 -4.66 -11.11 18.84
CA ARG A 202 -3.49 -10.33 19.26
C ARG A 202 -3.17 -9.20 18.27
N ASN A 203 -3.17 -9.47 16.98
CA ASN A 203 -2.88 -8.46 15.94
C ASN A 203 -3.98 -7.39 15.89
N LYS A 204 -5.26 -7.78 16.12
CA LYS A 204 -6.35 -6.82 16.28
C LYS A 204 -6.11 -5.91 17.48
N GLN A 205 -5.73 -6.47 18.63
CA GLN A 205 -5.43 -5.70 19.84
C GLN A 205 -4.24 -4.75 19.65
N VAL A 206 -3.19 -5.15 18.91
CA VAL A 206 -2.09 -4.24 18.53
C VAL A 206 -2.62 -3.08 17.69
N GLY A 207 -3.51 -3.35 16.74
CA GLY A 207 -4.17 -2.29 15.97
C GLY A 207 -4.97 -1.31 16.82
N GLU A 208 -5.70 -1.81 17.83
CA GLU A 208 -6.44 -0.98 18.79
C GLU A 208 -5.50 -0.10 19.63
N ILE A 209 -4.39 -0.66 20.12
CA ILE A 209 -3.36 0.10 20.85
C ILE A 209 -2.73 1.17 19.96
N ASN A 210 -2.36 0.82 18.73
CA ASN A 210 -1.75 1.78 17.80
C ASN A 210 -2.69 2.96 17.51
N ALA A 211 -3.97 2.68 17.25
CA ALA A 211 -4.98 3.72 17.03
C ALA A 211 -5.14 4.63 18.27
N GLN A 212 -5.14 4.05 19.48
CA GLN A 212 -5.21 4.80 20.72
C GLN A 212 -3.97 5.68 20.95
N VAL A 213 -2.77 5.15 20.69
CA VAL A 213 -1.51 5.91 20.81
C VAL A 213 -1.49 7.04 19.78
N GLU A 214 -1.90 6.76 18.52
CA GLU A 214 -2.01 7.77 17.48
C GLU A 214 -2.96 8.91 17.89
N ASP A 215 -4.15 8.58 18.40
CA ASP A 215 -5.15 9.55 18.85
C ASP A 215 -4.61 10.42 19.98
N SER A 216 -4.02 9.80 21.03
CA SER A 216 -3.41 10.52 22.14
C SER A 216 -2.26 11.44 21.71
N LEU A 217 -1.40 11.00 20.77
CA LEU A 217 -0.28 11.79 20.28
C LEU A 217 -0.71 12.93 19.35
N LEU A 218 -1.69 12.70 18.47
CA LEU A 218 -2.28 13.76 17.66
C LEU A 218 -3.00 14.79 18.53
N GLY A 219 -3.70 14.32 19.57
CA GLY A 219 -4.40 15.14 20.55
C GLY A 219 -3.52 15.65 21.71
N ILE A 220 -2.19 15.50 21.69
CA ILE A 220 -1.31 15.75 22.86
C ILE A 220 -1.45 17.17 23.41
N ARG A 221 -1.71 18.16 22.56
CA ARG A 221 -1.95 19.54 23.02
C ARG A 221 -3.23 19.64 23.88
N VAL A 222 -4.26 18.90 23.52
CA VAL A 222 -5.52 18.84 24.27
C VAL A 222 -5.27 18.13 25.60
N VAL A 223 -4.63 16.95 25.56
CA VAL A 223 -4.26 16.21 26.78
C VAL A 223 -3.51 17.10 27.75
N LYS A 224 -2.48 17.81 27.27
CA LYS A 224 -1.67 18.74 28.08
C LYS A 224 -2.45 19.95 28.59
N SER A 225 -3.33 20.53 27.77
CA SER A 225 -4.10 21.72 28.15
C SER A 225 -5.15 21.44 29.24
N PHE A 226 -5.61 20.20 29.32
CA PHE A 226 -6.56 19.76 30.36
C PHE A 226 -5.92 18.97 31.49
N ALA A 227 -4.59 18.77 31.48
CA ALA A 227 -3.84 17.97 32.44
C ALA A 227 -4.43 16.56 32.65
N ASN A 228 -4.82 15.89 31.55
CA ASN A 228 -5.51 14.60 31.54
C ASN A 228 -4.58 13.43 31.17
N GLU A 229 -3.27 13.54 31.43
CA GLU A 229 -2.28 12.51 31.14
C GLU A 229 -2.65 11.17 31.80
N GLU A 230 -3.08 11.21 33.07
CA GLU A 230 -3.47 10.00 33.80
C GLU A 230 -4.63 9.23 33.16
N ILE A 231 -5.55 9.94 32.49
CA ILE A 231 -6.67 9.32 31.77
C ILE A 231 -6.14 8.54 30.56
N GLU A 232 -5.23 9.15 29.80
CA GLU A 232 -4.64 8.51 28.64
C GLU A 232 -3.72 7.34 29.03
N GLU A 233 -2.92 7.50 30.09
CA GLU A 233 -2.10 6.42 30.65
C GLU A 233 -2.95 5.23 31.10
N LYS A 234 -4.11 5.47 31.75
CA LYS A 234 -5.02 4.41 32.16
C LYS A 234 -5.62 3.67 30.96
N LYS A 235 -6.09 4.40 29.94
CA LYS A 235 -6.58 3.79 28.69
C LYS A 235 -5.53 2.89 28.06
N PHE A 236 -4.29 3.40 27.94
CA PHE A 236 -3.17 2.63 27.40
C PHE A 236 -2.87 1.38 28.26
N ALA A 237 -2.84 1.52 29.60
CA ALA A 237 -2.61 0.40 30.51
C ALA A 237 -3.63 -0.72 30.35
N ASP A 238 -4.93 -0.37 30.22
CA ASP A 238 -6.02 -1.33 30.01
C ASP A 238 -5.86 -2.07 28.66
N GLY A 239 -5.54 -1.35 27.59
CA GLY A 239 -5.26 -1.94 26.27
C GLY A 239 -4.04 -2.85 26.29
N ASN A 240 -2.97 -2.43 26.97
CA ASN A 240 -1.71 -3.17 27.09
C ASN A 240 -1.86 -4.43 27.98
N ALA A 241 -2.70 -4.39 29.02
CA ALA A 241 -3.03 -5.57 29.84
C ALA A 241 -3.73 -6.66 29.01
N LYS A 242 -4.71 -6.27 28.19
CA LYS A 242 -5.34 -7.19 27.21
C LYS A 242 -4.35 -7.79 26.24
N PHE A 243 -3.43 -6.97 25.69
CA PHE A 243 -2.39 -7.45 24.80
C PHE A 243 -1.47 -8.46 25.49
N LEU A 244 -1.08 -8.20 26.76
CA LEU A 244 -0.26 -9.11 27.54
C LEU A 244 -0.92 -10.47 27.73
N ASP A 245 -2.23 -10.50 28.03
CA ASP A 245 -2.98 -11.76 28.17
C ASP A 245 -3.03 -12.54 26.85
N LEU A 246 -3.35 -11.89 25.75
CA LEU A 246 -3.35 -12.51 24.42
C LEU A 246 -1.96 -13.01 24.02
N LYS A 247 -0.91 -12.29 24.37
CA LYS A 247 0.47 -12.69 24.14
C LYS A 247 0.85 -13.91 24.99
N ALA A 248 0.44 -13.92 26.25
CA ALA A 248 0.64 -15.07 27.14
C ALA A 248 -0.10 -16.33 26.62
N GLN A 249 -1.33 -16.17 26.14
CA GLN A 249 -2.08 -17.25 25.49
C GLN A 249 -1.37 -17.75 24.24
N SER A 250 -0.85 -16.85 23.39
CA SER A 250 -0.05 -17.20 22.21
C SER A 250 1.15 -18.07 22.59
N TYR A 251 1.93 -17.65 23.59
CA TYR A 251 3.09 -18.42 24.04
C TYR A 251 2.71 -19.80 24.62
N ARG A 252 1.58 -19.89 25.36
CA ARG A 252 1.10 -21.19 25.87
C ARG A 252 0.78 -22.17 24.72
N VAL A 253 0.13 -21.68 23.67
CA VAL A 253 -0.21 -22.52 22.50
C VAL A 253 1.05 -22.86 21.70
N MET A 254 1.98 -21.93 21.53
CA MET A 254 3.29 -22.21 20.92
C MET A 254 4.08 -23.26 21.69
N ALA A 255 4.09 -23.18 23.02
CA ALA A 255 4.73 -24.18 23.88
C ALA A 255 4.08 -25.56 23.76
N GLN A 256 2.73 -25.62 23.72
CA GLN A 256 1.98 -26.87 23.49
C GLN A 256 2.32 -27.49 22.14
N PHE A 257 2.38 -26.67 21.08
CA PHE A 257 2.78 -27.12 19.75
C PHE A 257 4.22 -27.64 19.71
N GLY A 258 5.18 -26.88 20.26
CA GLY A 258 6.58 -27.29 20.36
C GLY A 258 6.78 -28.58 21.17
N THR A 259 6.04 -28.72 22.29
CA THR A 259 6.06 -29.94 23.11
C THR A 259 5.47 -31.12 22.36
N SER A 260 4.35 -30.92 21.67
CA SER A 260 3.74 -31.96 20.82
C SER A 260 4.72 -32.46 19.75
N ASN A 261 5.40 -31.55 19.05
CA ASN A 261 6.41 -31.93 18.06
C ASN A 261 7.55 -32.76 18.69
N ARG A 262 8.07 -32.37 19.86
CA ARG A 262 9.10 -33.14 20.56
C ARG A 262 8.63 -34.54 20.96
N ILE A 263 7.36 -34.70 21.36
CA ILE A 263 6.79 -36.00 21.67
C ILE A 263 6.74 -36.87 20.40
N PHE A 264 6.33 -36.32 19.26
CA PHE A 264 6.30 -37.07 17.99
C PHE A 264 7.71 -37.40 17.49
N ASP A 265 8.67 -36.50 17.64
CA ASP A 265 10.10 -36.76 17.38
C ASP A 265 10.57 -37.98 18.22
N GLY A 266 10.31 -37.93 19.53
CA GLY A 266 10.63 -39.02 20.45
C GLY A 266 9.95 -40.32 20.07
N LEU A 267 8.64 -40.27 19.71
CA LEU A 267 7.89 -41.45 19.28
C LEU A 267 8.47 -42.08 18.01
N MET A 268 8.84 -41.23 17.02
CA MET A 268 9.51 -41.68 15.80
C MET A 268 10.80 -42.42 16.11
N TYR A 269 11.66 -41.87 16.97
CA TYR A 269 12.90 -42.52 17.37
C TYR A 269 12.66 -43.81 18.19
N ILE A 270 11.66 -43.82 19.08
CA ILE A 270 11.28 -45.06 19.83
C ILE A 270 10.85 -46.15 18.86
N VAL A 271 9.98 -45.84 17.89
CA VAL A 271 9.56 -46.80 16.87
C VAL A 271 10.74 -47.35 16.09
N ILE A 272 11.69 -46.49 15.72
CA ILE A 272 12.88 -46.91 14.96
C ILE A 272 13.81 -47.75 15.84
N VAL A 273 14.11 -47.31 17.06
CA VAL A 273 15.08 -48.00 17.94
C VAL A 273 14.52 -49.33 18.43
N VAL A 274 13.31 -49.33 18.95
CA VAL A 274 12.70 -50.56 19.49
C VAL A 274 12.31 -51.51 18.35
N GLY A 275 11.61 -51.02 17.33
CA GLY A 275 11.24 -51.79 16.16
C GLY A 275 12.45 -52.31 15.42
N GLY A 276 13.44 -51.43 15.16
CA GLY A 276 14.69 -51.82 14.51
C GLY A 276 15.47 -52.91 15.27
N ALA A 277 15.59 -52.77 16.60
CA ALA A 277 16.24 -53.80 17.42
C ALA A 277 15.52 -55.16 17.35
N LEU A 278 14.17 -55.17 17.36
CA LEU A 278 13.38 -56.39 17.22
C LEU A 278 13.55 -57.00 15.81
N PHE A 279 13.59 -56.21 14.76
CA PHE A 279 13.82 -56.70 13.39
C PHE A 279 15.25 -57.17 13.20
N ILE A 280 16.27 -56.57 13.84
CA ILE A 280 17.65 -57.04 13.84
C ILE A 280 17.73 -58.39 14.56
N LYS A 281 17.11 -58.53 15.76
CA LYS A 281 17.05 -59.79 16.49
C LYS A 281 16.38 -60.90 15.67
N ALA A 282 15.37 -60.54 14.88
CA ALA A 282 14.66 -61.47 14.01
C ALA A 282 15.41 -61.80 12.68
N GLY A 283 16.61 -61.24 12.48
CA GLY A 283 17.40 -61.40 11.24
C GLY A 283 16.79 -60.73 9.99
N ARG A 284 15.82 -59.80 10.17
CA ARG A 284 15.07 -59.14 9.09
C ARG A 284 15.57 -57.74 8.74
N LEU A 285 16.49 -57.18 9.54
CA LEU A 285 17.09 -55.88 9.32
C LEU A 285 18.59 -55.94 9.65
N SER A 286 19.43 -55.32 8.82
CA SER A 286 20.86 -55.22 9.12
C SER A 286 21.16 -54.01 10.03
N ALA A 287 22.30 -54.06 10.74
CA ALA A 287 22.78 -52.90 11.52
C ALA A 287 23.01 -51.66 10.64
N ALA A 288 23.47 -51.86 9.40
CA ALA A 288 23.66 -50.81 8.45
C ALA A 288 22.34 -50.16 7.98
N ASP A 289 21.29 -51.00 7.75
CA ASP A 289 19.97 -50.48 7.43
C ASP A 289 19.38 -49.70 8.60
N PHE A 290 19.57 -50.19 9.84
CA PHE A 290 19.12 -49.50 11.04
C PHE A 290 19.74 -48.11 11.18
N MET A 291 21.04 -47.96 10.91
CA MET A 291 21.71 -46.65 10.85
C MET A 291 21.10 -45.73 9.80
N ALA A 292 20.79 -46.25 8.61
CA ALA A 292 20.12 -45.48 7.56
C ALA A 292 18.71 -45.01 8.01
N TYR A 293 17.91 -45.86 8.69
CA TYR A 293 16.61 -45.44 9.24
C TYR A 293 16.74 -44.27 10.22
N LEU A 294 17.74 -44.26 11.10
CA LEU A 294 17.98 -43.17 12.06
C LEU A 294 18.30 -41.86 11.33
N LEU A 295 19.12 -41.91 10.27
CA LEU A 295 19.46 -40.73 9.49
C LEU A 295 18.27 -40.18 8.67
N TYR A 296 17.49 -41.09 8.04
CA TYR A 296 16.29 -40.69 7.30
C TYR A 296 15.19 -40.17 8.21
N ALA A 297 15.11 -40.62 9.47
CA ALA A 297 14.18 -40.03 10.45
C ALA A 297 14.36 -38.53 10.60
N ASN A 298 15.61 -38.09 10.74
CA ASN A 298 15.93 -36.66 10.84
C ASN A 298 15.51 -35.89 9.58
N VAL A 299 15.79 -36.43 8.38
CA VAL A 299 15.38 -35.83 7.10
C VAL A 299 13.85 -35.67 7.04
N LEU A 300 13.08 -36.70 7.41
CA LEU A 300 11.62 -36.70 7.37
C LEU A 300 11.03 -35.71 8.38
N LEU A 301 11.51 -35.71 9.63
CA LEU A 301 11.01 -34.81 10.67
C LEU A 301 11.24 -33.36 10.30
N ASN A 302 12.42 -33.03 9.75
CA ASN A 302 12.69 -31.69 9.27
C ASN A 302 11.80 -31.29 8.09
N SER A 303 11.56 -32.20 7.13
CA SER A 303 10.68 -31.93 5.98
C SER A 303 9.25 -31.61 6.41
N ILE A 304 8.72 -32.32 7.44
CA ILE A 304 7.37 -32.05 7.95
C ILE A 304 7.31 -30.71 8.68
N ARG A 305 8.33 -30.35 9.47
CA ARG A 305 8.39 -29.03 10.12
C ARG A 305 8.38 -27.91 9.08
N ARG A 306 9.14 -28.07 8.00
CA ARG A 306 9.15 -27.12 6.88
C ARG A 306 7.77 -26.98 6.22
N ILE A 307 7.06 -28.06 5.93
CA ILE A 307 5.70 -28.01 5.36
C ILE A 307 4.76 -27.20 6.27
N VAL A 308 4.83 -27.40 7.59
CA VAL A 308 3.98 -26.66 8.54
C VAL A 308 4.32 -25.18 8.56
N GLU A 309 5.61 -24.84 8.60
CA GLU A 309 6.11 -23.45 8.58
C GLU A 309 5.68 -22.72 7.31
N PHE A 310 5.94 -23.28 6.15
CA PHE A 310 5.59 -22.69 4.86
C PHE A 310 4.09 -22.69 4.54
N THR A 311 3.29 -23.49 5.24
CA THR A 311 1.82 -23.36 5.15
C THR A 311 1.32 -22.02 5.70
N GLU A 312 1.94 -21.47 6.73
CA GLU A 312 1.61 -20.14 7.25
C GLU A 312 2.03 -19.04 6.28
N GLN A 313 3.25 -19.14 5.75
CA GLN A 313 3.76 -18.19 4.75
C GLN A 313 2.91 -18.20 3.47
N PHE A 314 2.50 -19.37 3.01
CA PHE A 314 1.55 -19.52 1.92
C PHE A 314 0.28 -18.70 2.14
N GLN A 315 -0.28 -18.73 3.34
CA GLN A 315 -1.53 -18.01 3.61
C GLN A 315 -1.32 -16.49 3.75
N ARG A 316 -0.19 -16.06 4.32
CA ARG A 316 0.16 -14.63 4.36
C ARG A 316 0.34 -14.08 2.94
N GLY A 317 1.07 -14.79 2.09
CA GLY A 317 1.24 -14.44 0.70
C GLY A 317 -0.08 -14.39 -0.08
N MET A 318 -0.98 -15.37 0.12
CA MET A 318 -2.30 -15.37 -0.51
C MET A 318 -3.16 -14.17 -0.08
N THR A 319 -3.10 -13.80 1.21
CA THR A 319 -3.78 -12.60 1.71
C THR A 319 -3.18 -11.32 1.11
N GLY A 320 -1.86 -11.27 0.98
CA GLY A 320 -1.17 -10.16 0.32
C GLY A 320 -1.59 -10.01 -1.15
N ILE A 321 -1.65 -11.14 -1.90
CA ILE A 321 -2.13 -11.15 -3.29
C ILE A 321 -3.57 -10.63 -3.41
N ASP A 322 -4.47 -11.06 -2.51
CA ASP A 322 -5.86 -10.61 -2.52
C ASP A 322 -5.96 -9.09 -2.35
N ARG A 323 -5.20 -8.53 -1.39
CA ARG A 323 -5.13 -7.08 -1.14
C ARG A 323 -4.45 -6.30 -2.27
N PHE A 324 -3.41 -6.87 -2.87
CA PHE A 324 -2.77 -6.28 -4.04
C PHE A 324 -3.75 -6.18 -5.21
N LEU A 325 -4.47 -7.27 -5.49
CA LEU A 325 -5.47 -7.31 -6.55
C LEU A 325 -6.67 -6.39 -6.25
N GLU A 326 -7.00 -6.15 -4.98
CA GLU A 326 -8.04 -5.19 -4.61
C GLU A 326 -7.71 -3.77 -5.09
N ILE A 327 -6.44 -3.34 -4.99
CA ILE A 327 -6.02 -2.06 -5.54
C ILE A 327 -6.00 -2.11 -7.07
N MET A 328 -5.40 -3.15 -7.65
CA MET A 328 -5.28 -3.28 -9.11
C MET A 328 -6.64 -3.41 -9.83
N ASP A 329 -7.67 -3.88 -9.14
CA ASP A 329 -9.04 -4.00 -9.64
C ASP A 329 -9.89 -2.74 -9.40
N ALA A 330 -9.39 -1.80 -8.61
CA ALA A 330 -10.10 -0.54 -8.39
C ALA A 330 -10.23 0.21 -9.74
N PRO A 331 -11.46 0.54 -10.17
CA PRO A 331 -11.62 1.18 -11.47
C PRO A 331 -11.09 2.61 -11.44
N ALA A 332 -10.33 2.98 -12.45
CA ALA A 332 -10.06 4.38 -12.74
C ALA A 332 -11.35 4.99 -13.30
N GLU A 333 -12.13 5.66 -12.42
CA GLU A 333 -13.46 6.19 -12.80
C GLU A 333 -13.36 7.30 -13.85
N ILE A 334 -12.29 8.10 -13.79
CA ILE A 334 -12.05 9.21 -14.69
C ILE A 334 -10.91 8.83 -15.64
N VAL A 335 -11.28 8.45 -16.86
CA VAL A 335 -10.33 8.08 -17.92
C VAL A 335 -10.53 8.97 -19.13
N ASP A 336 -9.47 9.15 -19.91
CA ASP A 336 -9.56 9.83 -21.20
C ASP A 336 -10.32 8.94 -22.20
N ALA A 337 -11.23 9.54 -22.94
CA ALA A 337 -11.89 8.82 -24.04
C ALA A 337 -10.84 8.42 -25.10
N PRO A 338 -11.04 7.29 -25.83
CA PRO A 338 -10.08 6.86 -26.84
C PRO A 338 -9.82 7.91 -27.96
N ASP A 339 -10.77 8.80 -28.19
CA ASP A 339 -10.74 9.90 -29.14
C ASP A 339 -10.63 11.28 -28.47
N ALA A 340 -10.18 11.30 -27.22
CA ALA A 340 -10.03 12.53 -26.45
C ALA A 340 -9.11 13.54 -27.15
N LYS A 341 -9.57 14.78 -27.24
CA LYS A 341 -8.88 15.87 -27.92
C LYS A 341 -7.99 16.65 -26.94
N VAL A 342 -6.92 17.18 -27.44
CA VAL A 342 -6.08 18.12 -26.67
C VAL A 342 -6.73 19.50 -26.73
N LEU A 343 -6.98 20.11 -25.58
CA LEU A 343 -7.48 21.47 -25.46
C LEU A 343 -6.37 22.48 -25.77
N THR A 344 -6.55 23.28 -26.80
CA THR A 344 -5.57 24.30 -27.25
C THR A 344 -6.24 25.67 -27.34
N ASP A 345 -5.44 26.74 -27.31
CA ASP A 345 -5.87 28.13 -27.49
C ASP A 345 -7.05 28.54 -26.58
N VAL A 346 -6.96 28.19 -25.31
CA VAL A 346 -8.02 28.35 -24.32
C VAL A 346 -8.31 29.83 -24.04
N ARG A 347 -9.54 30.27 -24.36
CA ARG A 347 -10.05 31.60 -24.03
C ARG A 347 -10.58 31.67 -22.61
N GLY A 348 -11.11 30.55 -22.12
CA GLY A 348 -11.58 30.39 -20.74
C GLY A 348 -13.07 30.65 -20.55
N GLU A 349 -13.91 30.46 -21.57
CA GLU A 349 -15.36 30.33 -21.38
C GLU A 349 -15.66 29.02 -20.65
N VAL A 350 -16.47 29.07 -19.60
CA VAL A 350 -16.92 27.88 -18.87
C VAL A 350 -18.43 27.85 -18.83
N ALA A 351 -19.04 26.84 -19.44
CA ALA A 351 -20.49 26.66 -19.47
C ALA A 351 -20.90 25.38 -18.71
N PHE A 352 -21.89 25.54 -17.85
CA PHE A 352 -22.58 24.47 -17.16
C PHE A 352 -23.93 24.29 -17.85
N ASP A 353 -24.17 23.11 -18.43
CA ASP A 353 -25.37 22.80 -19.21
C ASP A 353 -26.14 21.69 -18.49
N HIS A 354 -27.18 22.10 -17.75
CA HIS A 354 -28.03 21.22 -16.94
C HIS A 354 -27.26 20.30 -15.99
N VAL A 355 -26.20 20.81 -15.35
CA VAL A 355 -25.29 20.02 -14.51
C VAL A 355 -25.95 19.61 -13.21
N SER A 356 -25.98 18.31 -12.96
CA SER A 356 -26.34 17.68 -11.68
C SER A 356 -25.20 16.80 -11.19
N PHE A 357 -25.03 16.73 -9.86
CA PHE A 357 -23.99 15.90 -9.26
C PHE A 357 -24.36 15.44 -7.85
N HIS A 358 -24.08 14.17 -7.56
CA HIS A 358 -24.05 13.60 -6.19
C HIS A 358 -22.78 12.73 -6.02
N TYR A 359 -22.31 12.62 -4.78
CA TYR A 359 -21.22 11.69 -4.44
C TYR A 359 -21.74 10.25 -4.40
N GLN A 360 -20.87 9.27 -4.67
CA GLN A 360 -21.27 7.84 -4.76
C GLN A 360 -21.90 7.27 -3.48
N ASP A 361 -21.51 7.81 -2.32
CA ASP A 361 -22.00 7.33 -1.02
C ASP A 361 -23.20 8.11 -0.48
N ASP A 362 -23.69 9.12 -1.22
CA ASP A 362 -24.82 9.94 -0.85
C ASP A 362 -25.82 10.02 -2.02
N ASP A 363 -27.05 9.57 -1.78
CA ASP A 363 -28.13 9.69 -2.77
C ASP A 363 -28.64 11.14 -2.91
N ALA A 364 -28.21 12.05 -2.02
CA ALA A 364 -28.58 13.45 -2.07
C ALA A 364 -27.75 14.20 -3.12
N GLU A 365 -28.42 14.81 -4.11
CA GLU A 365 -27.75 15.68 -5.06
C GLU A 365 -27.13 16.90 -4.37
N CYS A 366 -25.83 17.13 -4.60
CA CYS A 366 -25.13 18.33 -4.14
C CYS A 366 -25.24 19.52 -5.10
N ILE A 367 -25.43 19.23 -6.40
CA ILE A 367 -25.62 20.23 -7.45
C ILE A 367 -26.86 19.81 -8.24
N HIS A 368 -27.82 20.72 -8.36
CA HIS A 368 -29.12 20.47 -9.02
C HIS A 368 -29.24 21.31 -10.28
N ASN A 369 -29.33 20.67 -11.46
CA ASN A 369 -29.70 21.27 -12.73
C ASN A 369 -29.09 22.68 -12.99
N LEU A 370 -27.79 22.83 -12.72
CA LEU A 370 -27.07 24.10 -12.87
C LEU A 370 -26.94 24.44 -14.36
N ASN A 371 -27.48 25.58 -14.77
CA ASN A 371 -27.42 26.06 -16.17
C ASN A 371 -26.88 27.50 -16.19
N MET A 372 -25.57 27.64 -16.41
CA MET A 372 -24.85 28.92 -16.26
C MET A 372 -23.68 28.98 -17.24
N THR A 373 -23.36 30.21 -17.68
CA THR A 373 -22.19 30.45 -18.54
C THR A 373 -21.34 31.58 -17.97
N VAL A 374 -20.04 31.33 -17.85
CA VAL A 374 -19.03 32.30 -17.44
C VAL A 374 -18.21 32.68 -18.64
N ARG A 375 -18.15 33.98 -18.92
CA ARG A 375 -17.44 34.55 -20.10
C ARG A 375 -15.92 34.57 -19.84
N PRO A 376 -15.10 34.50 -20.90
CA PRO A 376 -13.67 34.67 -20.79
C PRO A 376 -13.30 35.93 -20.01
N GLY A 377 -12.40 35.81 -19.04
CA GLY A 377 -11.93 36.90 -18.21
C GLY A 377 -12.90 37.36 -17.11
N GLN A 378 -14.05 36.73 -16.93
CA GLN A 378 -15.03 37.06 -15.90
C GLN A 378 -14.65 36.44 -14.54
N SER A 379 -14.86 37.21 -13.47
CA SER A 379 -14.66 36.80 -12.08
C SER A 379 -16.00 36.45 -11.43
N ILE A 380 -16.14 35.20 -10.94
CA ILE A 380 -17.33 34.71 -10.26
C ILE A 380 -17.00 34.45 -8.77
N ALA A 381 -17.80 35.04 -7.88
CA ALA A 381 -17.76 34.72 -6.46
C ALA A 381 -18.87 33.73 -6.11
N LEU A 382 -18.47 32.58 -5.52
CA LEU A 382 -19.39 31.56 -5.01
C LEU A 382 -19.67 31.82 -3.53
N VAL A 383 -20.92 32.11 -3.18
CA VAL A 383 -21.37 32.44 -1.83
C VAL A 383 -22.49 31.50 -1.43
N GLY A 384 -22.61 31.18 -0.15
CA GLY A 384 -23.69 30.32 0.36
C GLY A 384 -23.30 29.62 1.65
N PRO A 385 -24.24 28.96 2.34
CA PRO A 385 -23.98 28.26 3.58
C PRO A 385 -22.96 27.11 3.41
N SER A 386 -22.44 26.60 4.52
CA SER A 386 -21.59 25.42 4.50
C SER A 386 -22.42 24.22 3.97
N GLY A 387 -21.81 23.39 3.14
CA GLY A 387 -22.51 22.25 2.50
C GLY A 387 -23.28 22.58 1.21
N ALA A 388 -23.39 23.85 0.80
CA ALA A 388 -24.11 24.26 -0.42
C ALA A 388 -23.46 23.86 -1.77
N GLY A 389 -22.43 23.01 -1.76
CA GLY A 389 -21.81 22.50 -3.00
C GLY A 389 -20.76 23.40 -3.65
N LYS A 390 -20.29 24.48 -3.02
CA LYS A 390 -19.30 25.42 -3.58
C LYS A 390 -18.00 24.73 -3.98
N THR A 391 -17.38 24.00 -3.07
CA THR A 391 -16.14 23.23 -3.30
C THR A 391 -16.37 22.10 -4.30
N THR A 392 -17.54 21.45 -4.25
CA THR A 392 -17.93 20.42 -5.21
C THR A 392 -17.97 20.98 -6.63
N LEU A 393 -18.62 22.15 -6.83
CA LEU A 393 -18.67 22.81 -8.14
C LEU A 393 -17.26 23.13 -8.67
N CYS A 394 -16.38 23.63 -7.82
CA CYS A 394 -14.99 23.91 -8.18
C CYS A 394 -14.19 22.65 -8.53
N ASN A 395 -14.50 21.51 -7.93
CA ASN A 395 -13.84 20.24 -8.21
C ASN A 395 -14.36 19.55 -9.50
N LEU A 396 -15.55 19.90 -9.97
CA LEU A 396 -16.09 19.41 -11.25
C LEU A 396 -15.43 20.04 -12.48
N ILE A 397 -14.98 21.30 -12.39
CA ILE A 397 -14.35 22.03 -13.51
C ILE A 397 -13.05 21.35 -13.98
N PRO A 398 -12.08 20.94 -13.11
CA PRO A 398 -10.88 20.21 -13.51
C PRO A 398 -11.14 18.70 -13.72
N ARG A 399 -12.42 18.29 -13.72
CA ARG A 399 -12.84 16.91 -13.88
C ARG A 399 -12.16 15.98 -12.85
N PHE A 400 -12.24 16.34 -11.55
CA PHE A 400 -11.88 15.42 -10.47
C PHE A 400 -12.99 14.41 -10.21
N TYR A 401 -14.21 14.75 -10.61
CA TYR A 401 -15.39 13.90 -10.67
C TYR A 401 -16.12 14.16 -11.98
N ASP A 402 -16.78 13.15 -12.54
CA ASP A 402 -17.71 13.34 -13.66
C ASP A 402 -19.09 13.71 -13.15
N VAL A 403 -19.79 14.59 -13.85
CA VAL A 403 -21.16 14.99 -13.53
C VAL A 403 -22.13 13.81 -13.69
N THR A 404 -23.14 13.74 -12.83
CA THR A 404 -24.18 12.68 -12.89
C THR A 404 -25.28 13.02 -13.92
N GLY A 405 -25.44 14.30 -14.25
CA GLY A 405 -26.35 14.79 -15.28
C GLY A 405 -25.80 16.02 -15.99
N GLY A 406 -26.17 16.24 -17.22
CA GLY A 406 -25.72 17.39 -18.03
C GLY A 406 -24.26 17.30 -18.48
N CYS A 407 -23.65 18.45 -18.76
CA CYS A 407 -22.24 18.55 -19.12
C CYS A 407 -21.60 19.89 -18.74
N ILE A 408 -20.29 19.90 -18.53
CA ILE A 408 -19.48 21.10 -18.38
C ILE A 408 -18.68 21.27 -19.66
N ARG A 409 -18.66 22.49 -20.20
CA ARG A 409 -17.93 22.83 -21.43
C ARG A 409 -16.90 23.91 -21.16
N ILE A 410 -15.74 23.78 -21.77
CA ILE A 410 -14.73 24.84 -21.84
C ILE A 410 -14.56 25.22 -23.30
N ASP A 411 -14.76 26.51 -23.61
CA ASP A 411 -14.76 27.05 -24.97
C ASP A 411 -15.64 26.24 -25.95
N GLY A 412 -16.83 25.84 -25.46
CA GLY A 412 -17.82 25.06 -26.21
C GLY A 412 -17.54 23.55 -26.29
N GLN A 413 -16.41 23.05 -25.77
CA GLN A 413 -16.05 21.64 -25.79
C GLN A 413 -16.40 20.96 -24.46
N ASP A 414 -17.09 19.81 -24.49
CA ASP A 414 -17.37 19.02 -23.29
C ASP A 414 -16.06 18.49 -22.68
N ILE A 415 -15.84 18.75 -21.39
CA ILE A 415 -14.61 18.35 -20.68
C ILE A 415 -14.36 16.84 -20.70
N ARG A 416 -15.40 16.01 -20.88
CA ARG A 416 -15.30 14.55 -21.00
C ARG A 416 -14.67 14.09 -22.31
N THR A 417 -14.69 14.94 -23.35
CA THR A 417 -14.08 14.68 -24.66
C THR A 417 -12.64 15.19 -24.76
N LEU A 418 -12.13 15.78 -23.70
CA LEU A 418 -10.78 16.34 -23.62
C LEU A 418 -9.83 15.41 -22.86
N THR A 419 -8.53 15.47 -23.19
CA THR A 419 -7.54 14.80 -22.36
C THR A 419 -7.43 15.50 -21.01
N GLN A 420 -7.44 14.74 -19.91
CA GLN A 420 -7.33 15.29 -18.54
C GLN A 420 -6.10 16.19 -18.39
N LYS A 421 -5.00 15.81 -19.04
CA LYS A 421 -3.76 16.56 -19.01
C LYS A 421 -3.95 17.98 -19.56
N SER A 422 -4.47 18.12 -20.78
CA SER A 422 -4.67 19.45 -21.41
C SER A 422 -5.71 20.29 -20.67
N LEU A 423 -6.79 19.65 -20.19
CA LEU A 423 -7.80 20.30 -19.35
C LEU A 423 -7.19 20.86 -18.07
N ARG A 424 -6.45 20.05 -17.33
CA ARG A 424 -5.84 20.47 -16.05
C ARG A 424 -4.67 21.43 -16.26
N GLU A 425 -3.97 21.39 -17.37
CA GLU A 425 -2.96 22.41 -17.75
C GLU A 425 -3.59 23.79 -17.92
N ALA A 426 -4.82 23.89 -18.46
CA ALA A 426 -5.54 25.13 -18.62
C ALA A 426 -6.16 25.70 -17.33
N ILE A 427 -6.17 24.95 -16.24
CA ILE A 427 -6.79 25.33 -14.96
C ILE A 427 -5.73 25.44 -13.87
N GLY A 428 -5.69 26.58 -13.16
CA GLY A 428 -4.89 26.78 -11.95
C GLY A 428 -5.78 26.75 -10.71
N MET A 429 -5.35 26.05 -9.67
CA MET A 429 -6.10 25.97 -8.42
C MET A 429 -5.21 26.45 -7.26
N VAL A 430 -5.73 27.37 -6.46
CA VAL A 430 -5.16 27.77 -5.17
C VAL A 430 -6.08 27.23 -4.09
N GLN A 431 -5.62 26.24 -3.35
CA GLN A 431 -6.40 25.53 -2.32
C GLN A 431 -6.33 26.24 -0.98
N GLN A 432 -7.34 26.01 -0.14
CA GLN A 432 -7.39 26.49 1.25
C GLN A 432 -6.23 25.92 2.08
N GLU A 433 -6.04 24.62 2.05
CA GLU A 433 -4.91 23.94 2.68
C GLU A 433 -3.78 23.72 1.67
N VAL A 434 -2.69 24.45 1.86
CA VAL A 434 -1.53 24.35 0.97
C VAL A 434 -0.69 23.12 1.31
N TYR A 435 -0.54 22.24 0.34
CA TYR A 435 0.39 21.13 0.41
C TYR A 435 1.74 21.49 -0.24
N LEU A 436 2.82 21.39 0.55
CA LEU A 436 4.19 21.47 0.04
C LEU A 436 4.85 20.10 0.11
N PHE A 437 5.46 19.70 -0.99
CA PHE A 437 6.25 18.48 -1.05
C PHE A 437 7.55 18.62 -0.26
N ALA A 438 8.04 17.52 0.29
CA ALA A 438 9.36 17.46 0.88
C ALA A 438 10.41 17.74 -0.20
N GLY A 439 11.11 18.87 -0.07
CA GLY A 439 12.04 19.39 -1.08
C GLY A 439 12.43 20.83 -0.80
N SER A 440 13.12 21.48 -1.73
CA SER A 440 13.47 22.90 -1.68
C SER A 440 12.27 23.79 -2.03
N VAL A 441 12.37 25.07 -1.68
CA VAL A 441 11.39 26.08 -2.12
C VAL A 441 11.34 26.16 -3.64
N LEU A 442 12.51 26.10 -4.30
CA LEU A 442 12.63 26.12 -5.76
C LEU A 442 11.85 24.97 -6.40
N GLU A 443 12.07 23.73 -5.94
CA GLU A 443 11.37 22.54 -6.43
C GLU A 443 9.86 22.65 -6.23
N ASN A 444 9.43 23.17 -5.09
CA ASN A 444 8.03 23.39 -4.80
C ASN A 444 7.36 24.40 -5.72
N ILE A 445 8.03 25.48 -6.11
CA ILE A 445 7.48 26.44 -7.08
C ILE A 445 7.55 25.86 -8.50
N ALA A 446 8.69 25.25 -8.88
CA ALA A 446 8.90 24.64 -10.19
C ALA A 446 7.92 23.50 -10.50
N TYR A 447 7.26 22.94 -9.48
CA TYR A 447 6.18 21.95 -9.65
C TYR A 447 5.03 22.47 -10.54
N GLY A 448 4.81 23.80 -10.57
CA GLY A 448 3.81 24.43 -11.45
C GLY A 448 4.14 24.34 -12.94
N LYS A 449 5.44 24.24 -13.30
CA LYS A 449 5.93 24.12 -14.68
C LYS A 449 7.23 23.31 -14.66
N PRO A 450 7.19 21.99 -14.81
CA PRO A 450 8.37 21.14 -14.83
C PRO A 450 9.37 21.61 -15.92
N GLY A 451 10.64 21.73 -15.54
CA GLY A 451 11.69 22.23 -16.43
C GLY A 451 11.83 23.74 -16.50
N ALA A 452 11.07 24.51 -15.69
CA ALA A 452 11.25 25.95 -15.59
C ALA A 452 12.66 26.32 -15.10
N SER A 453 13.22 27.39 -15.67
CA SER A 453 14.49 27.96 -15.24
C SER A 453 14.37 28.63 -13.86
N ARG A 454 15.48 28.72 -13.14
CA ARG A 454 15.53 29.44 -11.85
C ARG A 454 15.01 30.90 -11.99
N ALA A 455 15.32 31.58 -13.09
CA ALA A 455 14.86 32.94 -13.34
C ALA A 455 13.32 33.02 -13.46
N GLU A 456 12.68 32.07 -14.15
CA GLU A 456 11.21 31.96 -14.23
C GLU A 456 10.59 31.73 -12.85
N VAL A 457 11.20 30.87 -12.03
CA VAL A 457 10.75 30.58 -10.66
C VAL A 457 10.86 31.83 -9.78
N GLU A 458 11.97 32.55 -9.85
CA GLU A 458 12.19 33.81 -9.10
C GLU A 458 11.21 34.88 -9.51
N GLU A 459 10.91 35.01 -10.80
CA GLU A 459 9.92 35.99 -11.29
C GLU A 459 8.50 35.64 -10.82
N ALA A 460 8.11 34.38 -10.89
CA ALA A 460 6.83 33.92 -10.35
C ALA A 460 6.73 34.16 -8.83
N ALA A 461 7.81 33.97 -8.08
CA ALA A 461 7.88 34.26 -6.66
C ALA A 461 7.76 35.77 -6.34
N LYS A 462 8.32 36.64 -7.16
CA LYS A 462 8.15 38.10 -7.05
C LYS A 462 6.70 38.49 -7.27
N LEU A 463 6.06 37.98 -8.30
CA LEU A 463 4.65 38.22 -8.59
C LEU A 463 3.73 37.78 -7.44
N ALA A 464 4.08 36.67 -6.77
CA ALA A 464 3.36 36.12 -5.62
C ALA A 464 3.73 36.83 -4.29
N GLY A 465 4.59 37.82 -4.27
CA GLY A 465 5.08 38.45 -3.04
C GLY A 465 5.89 37.51 -2.15
N ALA A 466 6.46 36.45 -2.73
CA ALA A 466 7.21 35.43 -2.00
C ALA A 466 8.73 35.67 -1.98
N HIS A 467 9.27 36.40 -2.94
CA HIS A 467 10.70 36.56 -3.16
C HIS A 467 11.46 37.08 -1.93
N GLU A 468 10.93 38.07 -1.25
CA GLU A 468 11.61 38.72 -0.11
C GLU A 468 11.83 37.76 1.04
N PHE A 469 10.76 37.05 1.47
CA PHE A 469 10.91 36.09 2.56
C PHE A 469 11.75 34.88 2.15
N ILE A 470 11.66 34.40 0.88
CA ILE A 470 12.48 33.30 0.38
C ILE A 470 13.96 33.69 0.42
N SER A 471 14.30 34.91 -0.03
CA SER A 471 15.69 35.40 -0.03
C SER A 471 16.25 35.56 1.38
N ALA A 472 15.40 35.79 2.37
CA ALA A 472 15.78 35.89 3.79
C ALA A 472 15.95 34.51 4.47
N LEU A 473 15.58 33.40 3.81
CA LEU A 473 15.81 32.06 4.34
C LEU A 473 17.31 31.72 4.28
N PRO A 474 17.81 30.82 5.17
CA PRO A 474 19.24 30.48 5.28
C PRO A 474 19.92 30.07 3.97
N HIS A 475 19.20 29.44 3.07
CA HIS A 475 19.67 28.97 1.76
C HIS A 475 18.81 29.53 0.60
N GLY A 476 18.04 30.61 0.83
CA GLY A 476 17.17 31.20 -0.16
C GLY A 476 16.22 30.16 -0.79
N TYR A 477 16.18 30.11 -2.11
CA TYR A 477 15.34 29.18 -2.88
C TYR A 477 15.73 27.70 -2.70
N ASP A 478 16.96 27.40 -2.29
CA ASP A 478 17.45 26.06 -2.05
C ASP A 478 17.16 25.57 -0.62
N THR A 479 16.46 26.39 0.18
CA THR A 479 16.04 26.01 1.53
C THR A 479 15.06 24.86 1.50
N TYR A 480 15.36 23.77 2.24
CA TYR A 480 14.49 22.62 2.41
C TYR A 480 13.32 22.94 3.35
N VAL A 481 12.09 22.77 2.86
CA VAL A 481 10.87 23.18 3.59
C VAL A 481 10.34 22.11 4.56
N GLY A 482 10.86 20.89 4.51
CA GLY A 482 10.39 19.75 5.32
C GLY A 482 9.07 19.16 4.80
N GLU A 483 8.61 18.13 5.50
CA GLU A 483 7.32 17.52 5.20
C GLU A 483 6.19 18.53 5.42
N ARG A 484 5.29 18.66 4.42
CA ARG A 484 4.16 19.60 4.45
C ARG A 484 4.55 21.07 4.76
N GLY A 485 5.83 21.43 4.54
CA GLY A 485 6.30 22.79 4.80
C GLY A 485 6.23 23.21 6.28
N VAL A 486 6.46 22.29 7.21
CA VAL A 486 6.31 22.53 8.66
C VAL A 486 7.12 23.70 9.19
N ARG A 487 8.17 24.10 8.47
CA ARG A 487 9.08 25.22 8.82
C ARG A 487 8.60 26.61 8.35
N LEU A 488 7.48 26.67 7.61
CA LEU A 488 6.95 27.90 7.03
C LEU A 488 5.63 28.28 7.69
N SER A 489 5.37 29.59 7.80
CA SER A 489 4.06 30.10 8.23
C SER A 489 2.97 29.81 7.18
N GLY A 490 1.70 29.88 7.57
CA GLY A 490 0.56 29.69 6.68
C GLY A 490 0.63 30.64 5.46
N GLY A 491 0.92 31.93 5.70
CA GLY A 491 1.06 32.94 4.64
C GLY A 491 2.25 32.68 3.71
N GLN A 492 3.37 32.18 4.22
CA GLN A 492 4.51 31.78 3.40
C GLN A 492 4.18 30.59 2.49
N LYS A 493 3.52 29.57 3.03
CA LYS A 493 3.03 28.42 2.23
C LYS A 493 2.08 28.87 1.13
N GLN A 494 1.13 29.75 1.47
CA GLN A 494 0.15 30.27 0.52
C GLN A 494 0.81 31.01 -0.63
N ARG A 495 1.80 31.90 -0.33
CA ARG A 495 2.56 32.61 -1.36
C ARG A 495 3.37 31.69 -2.28
N ILE A 496 3.91 30.58 -1.75
CA ILE A 496 4.55 29.54 -2.58
C ILE A 496 3.53 28.86 -3.49
N SER A 497 2.33 28.54 -2.99
CA SER A 497 1.26 27.97 -3.80
C SER A 497 0.80 28.92 -4.92
N ILE A 498 0.68 30.21 -4.61
CA ILE A 498 0.35 31.22 -5.61
C ILE A 498 1.46 31.35 -6.65
N ALA A 499 2.74 31.31 -6.24
CA ALA A 499 3.87 31.29 -7.16
C ALA A 499 3.85 30.10 -8.14
N ARG A 500 3.43 28.91 -7.69
CA ARG A 500 3.19 27.75 -8.58
C ARG A 500 2.19 28.08 -9.70
N VAL A 501 1.10 28.77 -9.35
CA VAL A 501 0.05 29.11 -10.30
C VAL A 501 0.49 30.23 -11.23
N PHE A 502 1.24 31.22 -10.75
CA PHE A 502 1.87 32.24 -11.62
C PHE A 502 2.81 31.59 -12.65
N LEU A 503 3.65 30.67 -12.21
CA LEU A 503 4.58 29.96 -13.09
C LEU A 503 3.86 29.11 -14.15
N LYS A 504 2.75 28.47 -13.77
CA LYS A 504 1.88 27.71 -14.66
C LYS A 504 1.14 28.58 -15.68
N ASN A 505 0.74 29.80 -15.28
CA ASN A 505 0.05 30.80 -16.10
C ASN A 505 -1.23 30.33 -16.82
N PRO A 506 -2.20 29.73 -16.13
CA PRO A 506 -3.40 29.16 -16.74
C PRO A 506 -4.45 30.23 -17.06
N PRO A 507 -5.30 30.05 -18.10
CA PRO A 507 -6.41 30.96 -18.43
C PRO A 507 -7.60 30.90 -17.47
N ILE A 508 -7.79 29.79 -16.76
CA ILE A 508 -8.86 29.58 -15.79
C ILE A 508 -8.28 29.41 -14.39
N LEU A 509 -8.85 30.07 -13.40
CA LEU A 509 -8.42 30.01 -12.01
C LEU A 509 -9.56 29.58 -11.09
N ILE A 510 -9.23 28.74 -10.12
CA ILE A 510 -10.08 28.35 -9.01
C ILE A 510 -9.37 28.77 -7.71
N LEU A 511 -10.01 29.63 -6.93
CA LEU A 511 -9.47 30.16 -5.68
C LEU A 511 -10.37 29.71 -4.53
N ASP A 512 -9.87 28.78 -3.70
CA ASP A 512 -10.61 28.24 -2.57
C ASP A 512 -10.05 28.83 -1.27
N GLU A 513 -10.80 29.75 -0.62
CA GLU A 513 -10.51 30.37 0.68
C GLU A 513 -9.03 30.71 0.97
N ALA A 514 -8.30 31.19 -0.01
CA ALA A 514 -6.84 31.33 0.05
C ALA A 514 -6.30 32.24 1.21
N THR A 515 -7.16 32.78 2.09
CA THR A 515 -6.76 33.78 3.10
C THR A 515 -7.33 33.51 4.51
N SER A 516 -8.08 32.44 4.75
CA SER A 516 -8.90 32.25 5.97
C SER A 516 -8.11 32.08 7.30
N ALA A 517 -6.82 31.78 7.25
CA ALA A 517 -5.99 31.49 8.43
C ALA A 517 -4.72 32.36 8.54
N LEU A 518 -4.71 33.55 7.91
CA LEU A 518 -3.53 34.41 7.81
C LEU A 518 -3.59 35.58 8.78
N ASP A 519 -2.42 36.05 9.23
CA ASP A 519 -2.29 37.33 9.89
C ASP A 519 -2.55 38.49 8.90
N ASN A 520 -2.94 39.66 9.40
CA ASN A 520 -3.38 40.81 8.59
C ASN A 520 -2.35 41.25 7.53
N GLU A 521 -1.05 41.19 7.84
CA GLU A 521 0.03 41.59 6.91
C GLU A 521 0.18 40.57 5.77
N SER A 522 0.30 39.28 6.13
CA SER A 522 0.35 38.17 5.16
C SER A 522 -0.89 38.15 4.27
N GLU A 523 -2.08 38.38 4.87
CA GLU A 523 -3.33 38.47 4.14
C GLU A 523 -3.31 39.53 3.06
N HIS A 524 -2.87 40.75 3.40
CA HIS A 524 -2.82 41.85 2.43
C HIS A 524 -1.92 41.52 1.24
N ILE A 525 -0.74 40.95 1.48
CA ILE A 525 0.20 40.54 0.42
C ILE A 525 -0.42 39.44 -0.45
N VAL A 526 -1.06 38.42 0.17
CA VAL A 526 -1.72 37.32 -0.54
C VAL A 526 -2.86 37.85 -1.39
N GLN A 527 -3.71 38.73 -0.84
CA GLN A 527 -4.82 39.34 -1.56
C GLN A 527 -4.34 40.13 -2.80
N GLN A 528 -3.34 40.97 -2.65
CA GLN A 528 -2.74 41.72 -3.79
C GLN A 528 -2.18 40.76 -4.86
N SER A 529 -1.56 39.65 -4.44
CA SER A 529 -1.02 38.65 -5.35
C SER A 529 -2.12 37.91 -6.11
N LEU A 530 -3.23 37.56 -5.44
CA LEU A 530 -4.41 36.95 -6.06
C LEU A 530 -5.10 37.90 -7.04
N GLU A 531 -5.23 39.19 -6.71
CA GLU A 531 -5.78 40.22 -7.63
C GLU A 531 -4.92 40.37 -8.88
N LYS A 532 -3.57 40.37 -8.74
CA LYS A 532 -2.67 40.36 -9.90
C LYS A 532 -2.82 39.08 -10.73
N LEU A 533 -2.93 37.95 -10.06
CA LEU A 533 -3.11 36.63 -10.72
C LEU A 533 -4.44 36.57 -11.47
N ALA A 534 -5.51 37.16 -10.95
CA ALA A 534 -6.86 37.12 -11.53
C ALA A 534 -6.99 37.96 -12.83
N LYS A 535 -6.14 38.96 -13.05
CA LYS A 535 -6.26 39.88 -14.19
C LYS A 535 -6.22 39.17 -15.53
N GLY A 536 -7.28 39.34 -16.34
CA GLY A 536 -7.39 38.79 -17.69
C GLY A 536 -7.67 37.29 -17.74
N ARG A 537 -8.04 36.68 -16.62
CA ARG A 537 -8.37 35.25 -16.53
C ARG A 537 -9.80 35.06 -16.07
N THR A 538 -10.38 33.92 -16.42
CA THR A 538 -11.67 33.47 -15.87
C THR A 538 -11.45 32.92 -14.47
N VAL A 539 -12.15 33.48 -13.47
CA VAL A 539 -11.87 33.19 -12.06
C VAL A 539 -13.14 32.67 -11.35
N PHE A 540 -13.03 31.55 -10.68
CA PHE A 540 -14.01 31.06 -9.72
C PHE A 540 -13.43 31.19 -8.31
N THR A 541 -14.09 31.95 -7.43
CA THR A 541 -13.62 32.16 -6.06
C THR A 541 -14.67 31.69 -5.08
N ILE A 542 -14.31 30.73 -4.20
CA ILE A 542 -15.12 30.42 -3.03
C ILE A 542 -14.84 31.53 -2.01
N ALA A 543 -15.81 32.42 -1.83
CA ALA A 543 -15.61 33.66 -1.10
C ALA A 543 -16.23 33.60 0.31
N HIS A 544 -15.37 33.76 1.31
CA HIS A 544 -15.74 33.95 2.72
C HIS A 544 -15.42 35.36 3.21
N ARG A 545 -14.86 36.23 2.35
CA ARG A 545 -14.49 37.62 2.69
C ARG A 545 -15.19 38.65 1.82
N LEU A 546 -15.66 39.69 2.50
CA LEU A 546 -16.43 40.77 1.88
C LEU A 546 -15.70 41.50 0.74
N THR A 547 -14.39 41.67 0.86
CA THR A 547 -13.55 42.34 -0.17
C THR A 547 -13.55 41.50 -1.48
N THR A 548 -13.39 40.21 -1.37
CA THR A 548 -13.41 39.28 -2.52
C THR A 548 -14.78 39.24 -3.18
N ILE A 549 -15.85 39.19 -2.38
CA ILE A 549 -17.23 39.18 -2.87
C ILE A 549 -17.57 40.44 -3.64
N LYS A 550 -17.23 41.62 -3.08
CA LYS A 550 -17.51 42.93 -3.71
C LYS A 550 -16.76 43.15 -5.02
N GLY A 551 -15.58 42.57 -5.17
CA GLY A 551 -14.72 42.75 -6.35
C GLY A 551 -15.07 41.82 -7.52
N ALA A 552 -15.98 40.88 -7.36
CA ALA A 552 -16.37 39.94 -8.40
C ALA A 552 -17.34 40.57 -9.41
N ASP A 553 -17.22 40.25 -10.69
CA ASP A 553 -18.11 40.70 -11.76
C ASP A 553 -19.52 40.15 -11.58
N CYS A 554 -19.62 38.92 -11.07
CA CYS A 554 -20.89 38.27 -10.76
C CYS A 554 -20.76 37.39 -9.52
N ILE A 555 -21.81 37.35 -8.71
CA ILE A 555 -21.92 36.54 -7.50
C ILE A 555 -22.97 35.48 -7.75
N TRP A 556 -22.64 34.22 -7.47
CA TRP A 556 -23.57 33.10 -7.46
C TRP A 556 -23.86 32.70 -6.01
N VAL A 557 -25.12 32.77 -5.61
CA VAL A 557 -25.57 32.34 -4.30
C VAL A 557 -26.06 30.89 -4.38
N LEU A 558 -25.23 29.98 -3.89
CA LEU A 558 -25.53 28.56 -3.90
C LEU A 558 -26.28 28.16 -2.63
N THR A 559 -27.29 27.30 -2.81
CA THR A 559 -28.02 26.60 -1.77
C THR A 559 -28.18 25.13 -2.15
N GLU A 560 -28.81 24.34 -1.28
CA GLU A 560 -29.18 22.96 -1.60
C GLU A 560 -30.08 22.83 -2.84
N LYS A 561 -30.70 23.92 -3.30
CA LYS A 561 -31.56 23.97 -4.49
C LYS A 561 -30.83 24.40 -5.76
N GLY A 562 -29.51 24.63 -5.69
CA GLY A 562 -28.71 25.16 -6.79
C GLY A 562 -28.40 26.65 -6.63
N VAL A 563 -28.22 27.38 -7.75
CA VAL A 563 -27.97 28.84 -7.73
C VAL A 563 -29.32 29.57 -7.61
N GLU A 564 -29.58 30.09 -6.43
CA GLU A 564 -30.84 30.80 -6.09
C GLU A 564 -30.82 32.25 -6.54
N GLU A 565 -29.67 32.90 -6.44
CA GLU A 565 -29.48 34.29 -6.86
C GLU A 565 -28.17 34.45 -7.63
N GLN A 566 -28.22 35.31 -8.64
CA GLN A 566 -27.04 35.74 -9.37
C GLN A 566 -27.12 37.24 -9.71
N GLY A 567 -25.97 37.89 -9.76
CA GLY A 567 -25.86 39.30 -10.10
C GLY A 567 -24.64 39.96 -9.52
N SER A 568 -24.47 41.27 -9.74
CA SER A 568 -23.45 42.08 -9.09
C SER A 568 -23.78 42.31 -7.61
N HIS A 569 -22.79 42.73 -6.85
CA HIS A 569 -22.99 43.10 -5.43
C HIS A 569 -24.12 44.13 -5.24
N ALA A 570 -24.14 45.16 -6.07
CA ALA A 570 -25.14 46.23 -5.95
C ALA A 570 -26.57 45.74 -6.28
N GLU A 571 -26.72 44.91 -7.31
CA GLU A 571 -28.00 44.36 -7.70
C GLU A 571 -28.57 43.42 -6.62
N LEU A 572 -27.74 42.55 -6.07
CA LEU A 572 -28.16 41.58 -5.05
C LEU A 572 -28.49 42.23 -3.70
N ILE A 573 -27.77 43.30 -3.31
CA ILE A 573 -28.11 44.08 -2.12
C ILE A 573 -29.44 44.80 -2.34
N ALA A 574 -29.65 45.41 -3.52
CA ALA A 574 -30.91 46.10 -3.84
C ALA A 574 -32.11 45.17 -3.86
N LYS A 575 -31.91 43.89 -4.25
CA LYS A 575 -32.93 42.84 -4.27
C LYS A 575 -33.38 42.43 -2.85
N GLY A 576 -32.54 42.61 -1.82
CA GLY A 576 -32.88 42.33 -0.42
C GLY A 576 -33.12 40.84 -0.13
N GLY A 577 -32.58 39.95 -0.97
CA GLY A 577 -32.77 38.50 -0.88
C GLY A 577 -31.75 37.79 0.01
N LEU A 578 -31.50 36.49 -0.26
CA LEU A 578 -30.61 35.66 0.52
C LEU A 578 -29.19 36.22 0.61
N TYR A 579 -28.68 36.78 -0.52
CA TYR A 579 -27.38 37.44 -0.53
C TYR A 579 -27.29 38.62 0.45
N ALA A 580 -28.31 39.48 0.47
CA ALA A 580 -28.31 40.64 1.37
C ALA A 580 -28.33 40.20 2.83
N HIS A 581 -29.04 39.10 3.16
CA HIS A 581 -29.03 38.51 4.49
C HIS A 581 -27.65 37.94 4.87
N LEU A 582 -27.05 37.13 4.02
CA LEU A 582 -25.71 36.59 4.24
C LEU A 582 -24.67 37.74 4.37
N PHE A 583 -24.78 38.77 3.54
CA PHE A 583 -23.89 39.93 3.60
C PHE A 583 -24.03 40.69 4.92
N ALA A 584 -25.25 40.89 5.42
CA ALA A 584 -25.49 41.49 6.71
C ALA A 584 -24.86 40.72 7.87
N MET A 585 -24.91 39.38 7.84
CA MET A 585 -24.24 38.52 8.83
C MET A 585 -22.72 38.69 8.78
N TYR A 586 -22.10 38.70 7.60
CA TYR A 586 -20.65 38.93 7.43
C TYR A 586 -20.18 40.35 7.86
N THR A 587 -21.10 41.33 7.94
CA THR A 587 -20.78 42.68 8.39
C THR A 587 -21.03 42.90 9.87
N SER A 588 -21.89 42.13 10.52
CA SER A 588 -22.21 42.23 11.95
C SER A 588 -21.18 41.56 12.88
N ASP A 589 -20.34 40.66 12.35
CA ASP A 589 -19.26 40.00 13.09
C ASP A 589 -17.93 40.76 13.16
N ARG A 590 -17.97 42.10 12.88
CA ARG A 590 -16.80 42.96 12.99
C ARG A 590 -16.99 44.03 14.09
#